data_10fb1d8a55e471ff24f7e37cbd3fa4a3
#
_entry.id   10fb1d8a55e471ff24f7e37cbd3fa4a3
#
_cell.length_a   1.000
_cell.length_b   1.000
_cell.length_c   1.000
_cell.angle_alpha   90.00
_cell.angle_beta   90.00
_cell.angle_gamma   90.00
#
_symmetry.space_group_name_H-M   'P 1'
#
loop_
_entity.id
_entity.type
_entity.pdbx_description
1 polymer ?
#
loop_
_entity_poly.entity_id
_entity_poly.type
_entity_poly.pdbx_seq_one_letter_code
_entity_poly.pdbx_strand_id
1 'polypeptide(L)'
;MRVLALVLVAALIVFGVYTIYLKKMPTTDAGTAPTQAISLTGVRMDLMQIAQAERASLALNNACATVAELISSGAISMPRPERDGYAYEVNCASGTDFQVVARHAPRPEGSPVRYPTLAIDASMQVREIQ
;
A
#
# COMPACT_ATOMS: atom_id res chain seq x y z
N MET A 1 -41.49 -20.61 28.33
CA MET A 1 -40.90 -19.60 29.25
C MET A 1 -39.37 -19.76 29.40
N ARG A 2 -38.88 -20.95 29.75
CA ARG A 2 -37.44 -21.15 29.95
C ARG A 2 -36.60 -20.94 28.65
N VAL A 3 -37.13 -21.38 27.51
CA VAL A 3 -36.45 -21.23 26.21
C VAL A 3 -36.35 -19.76 25.78
N LEU A 4 -37.41 -18.99 26.02
CA LEU A 4 -37.46 -17.57 25.72
C LEU A 4 -36.42 -16.78 26.52
N ALA A 5 -36.28 -17.14 27.81
CA ALA A 5 -35.28 -16.50 28.67
C ALA A 5 -33.85 -16.78 28.21
N LEU A 6 -33.57 -18.00 27.76
CA LEU A 6 -32.24 -18.37 27.22
C LEU A 6 -31.92 -17.62 25.94
N VAL A 7 -32.89 -17.46 25.06
CA VAL A 7 -32.72 -16.71 23.80
C VAL A 7 -32.42 -15.22 24.09
N LEU A 8 -33.12 -14.63 25.06
CA LEU A 8 -32.89 -13.24 25.45
C LEU A 8 -31.50 -13.06 26.05
N VAL A 9 -31.05 -13.97 26.90
CA VAL A 9 -29.69 -13.90 27.47
C VAL A 9 -28.64 -14.04 26.40
N ALA A 10 -28.80 -14.96 25.46
CA ALA A 10 -27.86 -15.14 24.33
C ALA A 10 -27.82 -13.89 23.46
N ALA A 11 -28.97 -13.27 23.18
CA ALA A 11 -29.02 -12.03 22.38
C ALA A 11 -28.31 -10.86 23.09
N LEU A 12 -28.46 -10.75 24.42
CA LEU A 12 -27.77 -9.72 25.21
C LEU A 12 -26.25 -9.91 25.21
N ILE A 13 -25.78 -11.15 25.29
CA ILE A 13 -24.33 -11.44 25.24
C ILE A 13 -23.77 -11.08 23.87
N VAL A 14 -24.41 -11.47 22.79
CA VAL A 14 -23.99 -11.15 21.42
C VAL A 14 -23.98 -9.64 21.20
N PHE A 15 -24.99 -8.92 21.65
CA PHE A 15 -25.07 -7.48 21.55
C PHE A 15 -23.96 -6.80 22.36
N GLY A 16 -23.69 -7.27 23.58
CA GLY A 16 -22.62 -6.74 24.42
C GLY A 16 -21.23 -6.94 23.79
N VAL A 17 -20.96 -8.13 23.27
CA VAL A 17 -19.70 -8.42 22.55
C VAL A 17 -19.58 -7.54 21.30
N TYR A 18 -20.64 -7.40 20.54
CA TYR A 18 -20.68 -6.54 19.36
C TYR A 18 -20.31 -5.09 19.71
N THR A 19 -20.96 -4.50 20.74
CA THR A 19 -20.71 -3.09 21.11
C THR A 19 -19.31 -2.87 21.67
N ILE A 20 -18.77 -3.83 22.43
CA ILE A 20 -17.44 -3.69 23.02
C ILE A 20 -16.35 -3.88 21.98
N TYR A 21 -16.45 -4.88 21.12
CA TYR A 21 -15.41 -5.18 20.13
C TYR A 21 -15.41 -4.23 18.95
N LEU A 22 -16.57 -3.87 18.42
CA LEU A 22 -16.64 -3.04 17.20
C LEU A 22 -16.45 -1.55 17.47
N LYS A 23 -16.88 -1.07 18.66
CA LYS A 23 -16.68 0.35 19.01
C LYS A 23 -15.25 0.69 19.43
N LYS A 24 -14.45 -0.30 19.79
CA LYS A 24 -13.05 -0.10 20.19
C LYS A 24 -12.05 -0.14 19.05
N MET A 25 -12.48 -0.45 17.83
CA MET A 25 -11.57 -0.39 16.68
C MET A 25 -11.25 1.07 16.36
N PRO A 26 -9.97 1.46 16.40
CA PRO A 26 -9.60 2.83 16.04
C PRO A 26 -9.88 3.05 14.56
N THR A 27 -10.75 4.02 14.28
CA THR A 27 -10.98 4.50 12.93
C THR A 27 -10.22 5.80 12.74
N THR A 28 -9.48 5.89 11.64
CA THR A 28 -8.76 7.10 11.24
C THR A 28 -9.30 7.56 9.89
N ASP A 29 -8.95 8.77 9.49
CA ASP A 29 -9.34 9.29 8.18
C ASP A 29 -8.82 8.45 7.02
N ALA A 30 -7.75 7.69 7.26
CA ALA A 30 -7.18 6.73 6.29
C ALA A 30 -7.72 5.30 6.47
N GLY A 31 -8.72 5.10 7.32
CA GLY A 31 -9.28 3.80 7.65
C GLY A 31 -8.69 3.20 8.92
N THR A 32 -8.95 1.93 9.15
CA THR A 32 -8.41 1.18 10.30
C THR A 32 -6.96 0.74 10.04
N ALA A 33 -6.24 0.38 11.09
CA ALA A 33 -4.87 -0.14 10.96
C ALA A 33 -4.77 -1.34 10.00
N PRO A 34 -5.69 -2.32 9.98
CA PRO A 34 -5.68 -3.38 8.95
C PRO A 34 -5.80 -2.85 7.52
N THR A 35 -6.63 -1.82 7.28
CA THR A 35 -6.78 -1.19 5.95
C THR A 35 -5.47 -0.54 5.52
N GLN A 36 -4.77 0.15 6.41
CA GLN A 36 -3.46 0.73 6.12
C GLN A 36 -2.44 -0.35 5.74
N ALA A 37 -2.40 -1.46 6.46
CA ALA A 37 -1.49 -2.58 6.15
C ALA A 37 -1.76 -3.16 4.76
N ILE A 38 -3.02 -3.27 4.36
CA ILE A 38 -3.42 -3.74 3.02
C ILE A 38 -2.94 -2.75 1.96
N SER A 39 -3.10 -1.44 2.18
CA SER A 39 -2.64 -0.41 1.25
C SER A 39 -1.12 -0.46 1.08
N LEU A 40 -0.35 -0.61 2.16
CA LEU A 40 1.10 -0.75 2.11
C LEU A 40 1.54 -2.02 1.36
N THR A 41 0.82 -3.12 1.53
CA THR A 41 1.08 -4.35 0.79
C THR A 41 0.88 -4.11 -0.72
N GLY A 42 -0.18 -3.41 -1.12
CA GLY A 42 -0.43 -3.02 -2.50
C GLY A 42 0.68 -2.15 -3.07
N VAL A 43 1.16 -1.18 -2.30
CA VAL A 43 2.28 -0.31 -2.70
C VAL A 43 3.56 -1.13 -2.92
N ARG A 44 3.86 -2.06 -2.02
CA ARG A 44 5.03 -2.95 -2.18
C ARG A 44 4.93 -3.82 -3.43
N MET A 45 3.75 -4.36 -3.71
CA MET A 45 3.51 -5.14 -4.93
C MET A 45 3.69 -4.29 -6.19
N ASP A 46 3.21 -3.06 -6.18
CA ASP A 46 3.39 -2.13 -7.29
C ASP A 46 4.88 -1.81 -7.50
N LEU A 47 5.62 -1.57 -6.43
CA LEU A 47 7.07 -1.35 -6.51
C LEU A 47 7.80 -2.54 -7.12
N MET A 48 7.44 -3.76 -6.71
CA MET A 48 8.02 -4.98 -7.29
C MET A 48 7.71 -5.10 -8.78
N GLN A 49 6.48 -4.80 -9.19
CA GLN A 49 6.06 -4.83 -10.59
C GLN A 49 6.84 -3.81 -11.42
N ILE A 50 6.98 -2.59 -10.92
CA ILE A 50 7.74 -1.54 -11.59
C ILE A 50 9.22 -1.94 -11.71
N ALA A 51 9.80 -2.47 -10.64
CA ALA A 51 11.20 -2.89 -10.63
C ALA A 51 11.47 -4.02 -11.63
N GLN A 52 10.58 -4.99 -11.74
CA GLN A 52 10.69 -6.06 -12.74
C GLN A 52 10.62 -5.50 -14.17
N ALA A 53 9.72 -4.54 -14.40
CA ALA A 53 9.62 -3.88 -15.70
C ALA A 53 10.87 -3.05 -16.02
N GLU A 54 11.45 -2.38 -15.04
CA GLU A 54 12.71 -1.65 -15.20
C GLU A 54 13.88 -2.56 -15.54
N ARG A 55 13.97 -3.72 -14.90
CA ARG A 55 14.99 -4.71 -15.22
C ARG A 55 14.85 -5.21 -16.67
N ALA A 56 13.61 -5.44 -17.10
CA ALA A 56 13.34 -5.83 -18.48
C ALA A 56 13.72 -4.70 -19.46
N SER A 57 13.41 -3.47 -19.14
CA SER A 57 13.77 -2.30 -19.95
C SER A 57 15.29 -2.14 -20.06
N LEU A 58 16.03 -2.31 -18.97
CA LEU A 58 17.48 -2.27 -18.97
C LEU A 58 18.08 -3.39 -19.82
N ALA A 59 17.51 -4.59 -19.78
CA ALA A 59 17.98 -5.73 -20.56
C ALA A 59 17.71 -5.57 -22.05
N LEU A 60 16.55 -5.00 -22.41
CA LEU A 60 16.12 -4.88 -23.82
C LEU A 60 16.59 -3.58 -24.47
N ASN A 61 16.58 -2.47 -23.76
CA ASN A 61 16.81 -1.14 -24.29
C ASN A 61 18.07 -0.46 -23.74
N ASN A 62 18.78 -1.10 -22.82
CA ASN A 62 19.92 -0.54 -22.08
C ASN A 62 19.62 0.80 -21.40
N ALA A 63 18.37 1.06 -21.06
CA ALA A 63 17.92 2.30 -20.43
C ALA A 63 16.76 2.01 -19.49
N CYS A 64 16.70 2.75 -18.39
CA CYS A 64 15.54 2.73 -17.54
C CYS A 64 14.41 3.58 -18.13
N ALA A 65 13.17 3.26 -17.78
CA ALA A 65 11.98 3.95 -18.24
C ALA A 65 11.28 4.64 -17.08
N THR A 66 10.54 5.72 -17.36
CA THR A 66 9.67 6.31 -16.36
C THR A 66 8.46 5.43 -16.11
N VAL A 67 7.78 5.62 -14.96
CA VAL A 67 6.55 4.89 -14.66
C VAL A 67 5.49 5.13 -15.73
N ALA A 68 5.36 6.39 -16.21
CA ALA A 68 4.42 6.73 -17.28
C ALA A 68 4.73 5.97 -18.58
N GLU A 69 6.01 5.83 -18.94
CA GLU A 69 6.42 5.06 -20.11
C GLU A 69 6.11 3.57 -19.97
N LEU A 70 6.30 3.01 -18.78
CA LEU A 70 5.97 1.61 -18.50
C LEU A 70 4.46 1.35 -18.60
N ILE A 71 3.65 2.30 -18.14
CA ILE A 71 2.19 2.21 -18.25
C ILE A 71 1.76 2.28 -19.72
N SER A 72 2.27 3.27 -20.46
CA SER A 72 1.88 3.49 -21.85
C SER A 72 2.33 2.36 -22.79
N SER A 73 3.44 1.71 -22.47
CA SER A 73 3.93 0.56 -23.24
C SER A 73 3.26 -0.76 -22.90
N GLY A 74 2.46 -0.79 -21.81
CA GLY A 74 1.81 -2.00 -21.33
C GLY A 74 2.72 -2.92 -20.52
N ALA A 75 3.92 -2.47 -20.17
CA ALA A 75 4.86 -3.27 -19.37
C ALA A 75 4.35 -3.50 -17.94
N ILE A 76 3.54 -2.60 -17.42
CA ILE A 76 2.85 -2.76 -16.13
C ILE A 76 1.36 -2.49 -16.30
N SER A 77 0.55 -3.18 -15.49
CA SER A 77 -0.92 -3.11 -15.53
C SER A 77 -1.45 -2.14 -14.49
N MET A 78 -1.01 -0.89 -14.56
CA MET A 78 -1.36 0.13 -13.59
C MET A 78 -2.03 1.30 -14.32
N PRO A 79 -3.24 1.75 -13.90
CA PRO A 79 -3.91 2.84 -14.63
C PRO A 79 -3.27 4.21 -14.39
N ARG A 80 -2.57 4.40 -13.27
CA ARG A 80 -1.91 5.65 -12.90
C ARG A 80 -0.62 5.35 -12.14
N PRO A 81 0.37 6.27 -12.16
CA PRO A 81 1.60 6.10 -11.38
C PRO A 81 1.40 6.46 -9.91
N GLU A 82 0.26 6.07 -9.34
CA GLU A 82 -0.08 6.36 -7.94
C GLU A 82 -1.08 5.34 -7.41
N ARG A 83 -1.08 5.15 -6.08
CA ARG A 83 -2.03 4.28 -5.37
C ARG A 83 -2.21 4.79 -3.95
N ASP A 84 -3.45 5.00 -3.53
CA ASP A 84 -3.82 5.35 -2.15
C ASP A 84 -3.00 6.53 -1.58
N GLY A 85 -2.77 7.56 -2.41
CA GLY A 85 -1.98 8.73 -2.05
C GLY A 85 -0.48 8.57 -2.22
N TYR A 86 0.03 7.38 -2.56
CA TYR A 86 1.42 7.16 -2.91
C TYR A 86 1.65 7.41 -4.39
N ALA A 87 2.64 8.23 -4.70
CA ALA A 87 3.11 8.45 -6.06
C ALA A 87 4.42 7.71 -6.28
N TYR A 88 4.58 7.09 -7.44
CA TYR A 88 5.77 6.32 -7.81
C TYR A 88 6.68 7.14 -8.70
N GLU A 89 7.97 7.12 -8.39
CA GLU A 89 8.99 7.83 -9.14
C GLU A 89 10.18 6.92 -9.41
N VAL A 90 10.73 6.96 -10.61
CA VAL A 90 11.91 6.18 -10.99
C VAL A 90 13.11 7.12 -11.07
N ASN A 91 14.17 6.79 -10.34
CA ASN A 91 15.45 7.46 -10.40
C ASN A 91 16.49 6.54 -11.03
N CYS A 92 17.12 6.99 -12.09
CA CYS A 92 18.16 6.26 -12.81
C CYS A 92 19.52 6.85 -12.46
N ALA A 93 20.22 6.21 -11.52
CA ALA A 93 21.52 6.71 -11.03
C ALA A 93 22.66 6.46 -12.01
N SER A 94 22.59 5.37 -12.77
CA SER A 94 23.54 5.03 -13.83
C SER A 94 22.83 4.21 -14.88
N GLY A 95 23.47 3.98 -16.02
CA GLY A 95 22.85 3.23 -17.13
C GLY A 95 22.42 1.79 -16.81
N THR A 96 22.87 1.24 -15.67
CA THR A 96 22.58 -0.13 -15.26
C THR A 96 21.87 -0.20 -13.91
N ASP A 97 21.64 0.93 -13.26
CA ASP A 97 21.07 0.98 -11.93
C ASP A 97 19.83 1.86 -11.88
N PHE A 98 18.87 1.47 -11.08
CA PHE A 98 17.62 2.22 -10.90
C PHE A 98 17.15 2.16 -9.46
N GLN A 99 16.34 3.13 -9.07
CA GLN A 99 15.63 3.13 -7.80
C GLN A 99 14.19 3.61 -8.05
N VAL A 100 13.22 2.84 -7.60
CA VAL A 100 11.82 3.24 -7.63
C VAL A 100 11.41 3.65 -6.23
N VAL A 101 10.85 4.84 -6.10
CA VAL A 101 10.44 5.41 -4.81
C VAL A 101 8.94 5.63 -4.80
N ALA A 102 8.29 5.20 -3.72
CA ALA A 102 6.89 5.47 -3.45
C ALA A 102 6.81 6.49 -2.31
N ARG A 103 6.28 7.67 -2.58
CA ARG A 103 6.11 8.75 -1.60
C ARG A 103 4.66 9.10 -1.45
N HIS A 104 4.22 9.20 -0.20
CA HIS A 104 2.87 9.65 0.12
C HIS A 104 2.83 11.18 0.22
N ALA A 105 1.69 11.78 -0.15
CA ALA A 105 1.44 13.19 0.08
C ALA A 105 1.54 13.51 1.58
N PRO A 106 1.95 14.75 1.96
CA PRO A 106 2.04 15.12 3.37
C PRO A 106 0.73 14.88 4.09
N ARG A 107 0.82 14.24 5.26
CA ARG A 107 -0.33 13.97 6.10
C ARG A 107 -0.71 15.22 6.90
N PRO A 108 -1.98 15.38 7.29
CA PRO A 108 -2.37 16.43 8.23
C PRO A 108 -1.65 16.26 9.57
N GLU A 109 -1.30 17.37 10.22
CA GLU A 109 -0.72 17.33 11.55
C GLU A 109 -1.65 16.61 12.53
N GLY A 110 -1.07 15.81 13.41
CA GLY A 110 -1.83 15.05 14.41
C GLY A 110 -2.45 13.77 13.91
N SER A 111 -2.26 13.39 12.62
CA SER A 111 -2.74 12.12 12.10
C SER A 111 -2.03 10.95 12.79
N PRO A 112 -2.76 9.95 13.32
CA PRO A 112 -2.15 8.75 13.91
C PRO A 112 -1.57 7.80 12.87
N VAL A 113 -1.91 7.98 11.59
CA VAL A 113 -1.45 7.11 10.50
C VAL A 113 -0.11 7.60 9.98
N ARG A 114 0.86 6.71 9.88
CA ARG A 114 2.17 6.99 9.30
C ARG A 114 2.24 6.43 7.89
N TYR A 115 2.74 7.25 6.99
CA TYR A 115 2.93 6.87 5.59
C TYR A 115 4.44 6.84 5.29
N PRO A 116 5.12 5.70 5.49
CA PRO A 116 6.56 5.61 5.22
C PRO A 116 6.84 5.78 3.73
N THR A 117 7.99 6.35 3.42
CA THR A 117 8.51 6.36 2.06
C THR A 117 9.16 5.01 1.78
N LEU A 118 8.74 4.33 0.74
CA LEU A 118 9.25 3.02 0.35
C LEU A 118 10.09 3.14 -0.91
N ALA A 119 11.10 2.29 -1.02
CA ALA A 119 11.96 2.24 -2.20
C ALA A 119 12.34 0.81 -2.54
N ILE A 120 12.54 0.56 -3.82
CA ILE A 120 13.08 -0.69 -4.34
C ILE A 120 14.16 -0.35 -5.37
N ASP A 121 15.24 -1.11 -5.38
CA ASP A 121 16.33 -0.94 -6.34
C ASP A 121 16.60 -2.24 -7.09
N ALA A 122 17.75 -2.32 -7.76
CA ALA A 122 18.13 -3.51 -8.53
C ALA A 122 18.26 -4.77 -7.67
N SER A 123 18.37 -4.65 -6.35
CA SER A 123 18.37 -5.79 -5.42
C SER A 123 17.01 -6.46 -5.31
N MET A 124 15.95 -5.82 -5.81
CA MET A 124 14.56 -6.31 -5.76
C MET A 124 14.01 -6.44 -4.34
N GLN A 125 14.54 -5.69 -3.39
CA GLN A 125 14.07 -5.65 -2.01
C GLN A 125 13.45 -4.30 -1.71
N VAL A 126 12.20 -4.32 -1.26
CA VAL A 126 11.49 -3.12 -0.82
C VAL A 126 11.98 -2.76 0.59
N ARG A 127 12.36 -1.51 0.79
CA ARG A 127 12.78 -1.00 2.08
C ARG A 127 12.18 0.38 2.34
N GLU A 128 12.07 0.70 3.62
CA GLU A 128 11.63 2.01 4.05
C GLU A 128 12.81 2.98 4.04
N ILE A 129 12.61 4.15 3.46
CA ILE A 129 13.60 5.24 3.45
C ILE A 129 12.98 6.50 4.02
N GLN A 130 13.81 7.41 4.50
CA GLN A 130 13.37 8.71 5.01
C GLN A 130 13.52 9.80 3.96
#